data_3b343ad89673e4bd29273f49bdd0f574
#
_entry.id   3b343ad89673e4bd29273f49bdd0f574
#
_cell.length_a   1.000
_cell.length_b   1.000
_cell.length_c   1.000
_cell.angle_alpha   90.00
_cell.angle_beta   90.00
_cell.angle_gamma   90.00
#
_symmetry.space_group_name_H-M   'P 1'
#
loop_
_entity.id
_entity.type
_entity.pdbx_description
1 polymer ?
#
loop_
_entity_poly.entity_id
_entity_poly.type
_entity_poly.pdbx_seq_one_letter_code
_entity_poly.pdbx_strand_id
1 'polypeptide(L)'
;MSDYSSSSCPSPAPSTPPSTPPNLHQNSIDPSSRWLVQKFGGTSVGKYPVKIAQDVVSNYIDGNQVAIVCSARSGSTKSLGTTSLLLRAASEALKRPQKSSSKISSSPKPESGLFSSPPSIPGTPSRNRSFSWDNCPTSNSPNCGELQMEFNATVDLIKQEHFIAARDAIEDPHIRQELEDEIVRDCDWLKSFLFASQVINEISPKSKDSIVGLGERMACKFMTAVLRDQGIDAEYVSLEDIVPAIDEDGVSTLTQDFYDEVATAVGERIKQCAPRVPVVTGFFGPVPGSLLSQVGRGYTDLLSALLAVGLEAAELQIWKEVDGIFTADPRKVITARVLPIITPDEAAELTYYGSEVVHPFTMEQVIRRKIPIRIKNVENPPGPGTVIFPDLDPDIILETDHGVRPHSMDVSIHTLQAQHDLMSANRRLPTAVTIKENILVLNINSNRKSVSHGFFAGIFGTLDRFGIVVDLISTSEVHVSMAIEDTGKENVIEKLIRELKKNGEVTLHRDMAILSLVGKQMRHLVGVAGKMFTTLGNGNVNIEMISQGASEINISCVIERKDATKALNLIHQTCLQIPGTGRIGPWLF
;
A
#
# COMPACT_ATOMS: atom_id res chain seq x y z
N MET A 1 -22.28 47.46 -23.76
CA MET A 1 -21.71 46.90 -25.00
C MET A 1 -20.21 47.12 -24.93
N SER A 2 -19.50 46.11 -24.49
CA SER A 2 -18.05 45.95 -24.70
C SER A 2 -17.74 44.51 -24.38
N ASP A 3 -17.43 43.78 -25.46
CA ASP A 3 -17.12 42.36 -25.49
C ASP A 3 -15.78 42.11 -24.80
N TYR A 4 -15.76 41.25 -23.78
CA TYR A 4 -14.56 40.60 -23.28
C TYR A 4 -14.46 39.24 -23.94
N SER A 5 -13.65 39.16 -25.00
CA SER A 5 -13.22 37.88 -25.60
C SER A 5 -12.24 37.17 -24.68
N SER A 6 -12.68 36.07 -24.10
CA SER A 6 -11.83 35.11 -23.39
C SER A 6 -10.91 34.42 -24.38
N SER A 7 -9.61 34.67 -24.30
CA SER A 7 -8.58 33.92 -25.02
C SER A 7 -8.36 32.57 -24.32
N SER A 8 -8.94 31.53 -24.89
CA SER A 8 -8.64 30.17 -24.52
C SER A 8 -7.19 29.82 -24.92
N CYS A 9 -6.34 29.42 -23.97
CA CYS A 9 -5.08 28.77 -24.26
C CYS A 9 -5.32 27.50 -25.07
N PRO A 10 -4.57 27.24 -26.14
CA PRO A 10 -4.71 26.00 -26.89
C PRO A 10 -4.27 24.83 -26.02
N SER A 11 -5.14 23.84 -25.87
CA SER A 11 -4.78 22.52 -25.32
C SER A 11 -3.61 21.93 -26.13
N PRO A 12 -2.63 21.27 -25.47
CA PRO A 12 -1.57 20.59 -26.19
C PRO A 12 -2.19 19.53 -27.10
N ALA A 13 -1.78 19.52 -28.36
CA ALA A 13 -2.20 18.53 -29.34
C ALA A 13 -1.87 17.12 -28.81
N PRO A 14 -2.75 16.12 -29.03
CA PRO A 14 -2.45 14.74 -28.65
C PRO A 14 -1.14 14.33 -29.33
N SER A 15 -0.15 13.93 -28.52
CA SER A 15 1.10 13.39 -29.01
C SER A 15 0.80 12.16 -29.86
N THR A 16 1.12 12.20 -31.14
CA THR A 16 1.09 11.02 -32.02
C THR A 16 1.92 9.93 -31.34
N PRO A 17 1.36 8.72 -31.15
CA PRO A 17 2.15 7.63 -30.57
C PRO A 17 3.38 7.38 -31.45
N PRO A 18 4.55 7.09 -30.85
CA PRO A 18 5.75 6.80 -31.60
C PRO A 18 5.50 5.64 -32.57
N SER A 19 6.01 5.75 -33.78
CA SER A 19 5.90 4.71 -34.81
C SER A 19 6.56 3.43 -34.27
N THR A 20 5.77 2.37 -34.09
CA THR A 20 6.26 1.07 -33.63
C THR A 20 7.24 0.49 -34.63
N PRO A 21 8.47 0.08 -34.24
CA PRO A 21 9.36 -0.67 -35.11
C PRO A 21 8.66 -1.96 -35.57
N PRO A 22 8.78 -2.34 -36.84
CA PRO A 22 8.24 -3.61 -37.31
C PRO A 22 8.98 -4.74 -36.58
N ASN A 23 8.27 -5.64 -35.94
CA ASN A 23 8.70 -6.85 -35.23
C ASN A 23 8.72 -6.79 -33.66
N LEU A 24 8.05 -5.87 -33.02
CA LEU A 24 7.86 -5.98 -31.58
C LEU A 24 6.74 -6.99 -31.23
N HIS A 25 6.96 -7.74 -30.15
CA HIS A 25 5.99 -8.68 -29.61
C HIS A 25 4.82 -7.91 -28.93
N GLN A 26 3.60 -8.19 -29.32
CA GLN A 26 2.39 -7.46 -28.90
C GLN A 26 1.41 -8.37 -28.16
N ASN A 27 0.47 -7.77 -27.47
CA ASN A 27 -0.69 -8.49 -26.93
C ASN A 27 -1.43 -9.24 -28.02
N SER A 28 -1.98 -10.40 -27.66
CA SER A 28 -2.82 -11.18 -28.56
C SER A 28 -3.98 -10.34 -29.10
N ILE A 29 -4.16 -10.36 -30.41
CA ILE A 29 -5.28 -9.73 -31.12
C ILE A 29 -6.44 -10.69 -31.36
N ASP A 30 -6.34 -11.94 -30.88
CA ASP A 30 -7.41 -12.92 -30.98
C ASP A 30 -8.61 -12.44 -30.17
N PRO A 31 -9.82 -12.32 -30.78
CA PRO A 31 -11.04 -11.94 -30.06
C PRO A 31 -11.40 -12.84 -28.87
N SER A 32 -10.90 -14.08 -28.86
CA SER A 32 -11.09 -15.02 -27.75
C SER A 32 -10.11 -14.82 -26.59
N SER A 33 -9.05 -14.00 -26.80
CA SER A 33 -8.07 -13.69 -25.74
C SER A 33 -8.70 -12.90 -24.62
N ARG A 34 -8.43 -13.33 -23.39
CA ARG A 34 -8.93 -12.64 -22.19
C ARG A 34 -7.90 -11.71 -21.62
N TRP A 35 -8.35 -10.65 -20.95
CA TRP A 35 -7.50 -9.75 -20.23
C TRP A 35 -6.91 -10.41 -18.97
N LEU A 36 -5.63 -10.17 -18.74
CA LEU A 36 -4.93 -10.43 -17.49
C LEU A 36 -4.38 -9.13 -16.95
N VAL A 37 -4.65 -8.83 -15.70
CA VAL A 37 -4.04 -7.66 -15.04
C VAL A 37 -2.90 -8.15 -14.17
N GLN A 38 -1.69 -7.65 -14.43
CA GLN A 38 -0.47 -8.00 -13.69
C GLN A 38 0.00 -6.80 -12.88
N LYS A 39 -0.02 -6.92 -11.56
CA LYS A 39 0.47 -5.87 -10.65
C LYS A 39 1.84 -6.24 -10.11
N PHE A 40 2.79 -5.33 -10.24
CA PHE A 40 4.14 -5.46 -9.70
C PHE A 40 4.39 -4.48 -8.57
N GLY A 41 4.90 -4.99 -7.43
CA GLY A 41 5.31 -4.17 -6.30
C GLY A 41 6.60 -3.39 -6.61
N GLY A 42 6.86 -2.32 -5.85
CA GLY A 42 8.04 -1.50 -6.06
C GLY A 42 9.37 -2.25 -5.90
N THR A 43 9.41 -3.29 -5.08
CA THR A 43 10.58 -4.17 -4.92
C THR A 43 10.81 -5.01 -6.18
N SER A 44 9.75 -5.57 -6.75
CA SER A 44 9.82 -6.34 -7.99
C SER A 44 10.29 -5.47 -9.17
N VAL A 45 9.70 -4.27 -9.33
CA VAL A 45 10.12 -3.30 -10.36
C VAL A 45 11.56 -2.82 -10.15
N GLY A 46 12.01 -2.68 -8.89
CA GLY A 46 13.35 -2.22 -8.59
C GLY A 46 14.46 -3.26 -8.77
N LYS A 47 14.16 -4.53 -8.51
CA LYS A 47 15.17 -5.61 -8.51
C LYS A 47 15.13 -6.51 -9.74
N TYR A 48 13.97 -6.69 -10.35
CA TYR A 48 13.75 -7.72 -11.39
C TYR A 48 13.10 -7.17 -12.67
N PRO A 49 13.40 -5.94 -13.14
CA PRO A 49 12.69 -5.35 -14.28
C PRO A 49 12.83 -6.15 -15.56
N VAL A 50 14.05 -6.61 -15.89
CA VAL A 50 14.32 -7.44 -17.07
C VAL A 50 13.63 -8.80 -16.97
N LYS A 51 13.67 -9.42 -15.80
CA LYS A 51 12.99 -10.69 -15.55
C LYS A 51 11.46 -10.58 -15.67
N ILE A 52 10.88 -9.45 -15.25
CA ILE A 52 9.45 -9.17 -15.46
C ILE A 52 9.14 -9.16 -16.97
N ALA A 53 9.97 -8.52 -17.78
CA ALA A 53 9.77 -8.48 -19.22
C ALA A 53 9.94 -9.86 -19.88
N GLN A 54 11.06 -10.54 -19.63
CA GLN A 54 11.46 -11.78 -20.31
C GLN A 54 10.69 -13.00 -19.81
N ASP A 55 10.59 -13.19 -18.48
CA ASP A 55 10.09 -14.44 -17.87
C ASP A 55 8.62 -14.35 -17.47
N VAL A 56 8.07 -13.13 -17.33
CA VAL A 56 6.67 -12.96 -16.94
C VAL A 56 5.85 -12.47 -18.13
N VAL A 57 6.02 -11.22 -18.54
CA VAL A 57 5.11 -10.60 -19.53
C VAL A 57 5.16 -11.35 -20.87
N SER A 58 6.34 -11.68 -21.40
CA SER A 58 6.49 -12.39 -22.66
C SER A 58 5.74 -13.72 -22.70
N ASN A 59 5.68 -14.44 -21.58
CA ASN A 59 5.02 -15.74 -21.51
C ASN A 59 3.49 -15.67 -21.48
N TYR A 60 2.92 -14.48 -21.24
CA TYR A 60 1.46 -14.33 -21.15
C TYR A 60 0.83 -13.65 -22.36
N ILE A 61 1.59 -12.79 -23.09
CA ILE A 61 1.04 -11.97 -24.17
C ILE A 61 0.65 -12.78 -25.41
N ASP A 62 1.23 -13.97 -25.64
CA ASP A 62 0.90 -14.82 -26.78
C ASP A 62 -0.55 -15.34 -26.75
N GLY A 63 -1.06 -15.64 -25.58
CA GLY A 63 -2.42 -16.20 -25.39
C GLY A 63 -3.41 -15.26 -24.74
N ASN A 64 -2.99 -14.08 -24.29
CA ASN A 64 -3.81 -13.17 -23.51
C ASN A 64 -3.56 -11.71 -23.90
N GLN A 65 -4.47 -10.85 -23.43
CA GLN A 65 -4.25 -9.42 -23.40
C GLN A 65 -3.77 -9.05 -21.99
N VAL A 66 -2.57 -8.49 -21.87
CA VAL A 66 -1.94 -8.18 -20.59
C VAL A 66 -1.94 -6.67 -20.35
N ALA A 67 -2.37 -6.26 -19.18
CA ALA A 67 -2.23 -4.90 -18.67
C ALA A 67 -1.36 -4.92 -17.40
N ILE A 68 -0.39 -4.01 -17.33
CA ILE A 68 0.62 -3.97 -16.26
C ILE A 68 0.35 -2.78 -15.35
N VAL A 69 0.35 -3.00 -14.03
CA VAL A 69 0.26 -1.95 -13.01
C VAL A 69 1.53 -1.97 -12.16
N CYS A 70 2.22 -0.83 -12.07
CA CYS A 70 3.46 -0.73 -11.31
C CYS A 70 3.33 0.25 -10.13
N SER A 71 3.84 -0.18 -8.96
CA SER A 71 4.10 0.73 -7.84
C SER A 71 5.42 1.47 -8.03
N ALA A 72 5.60 2.58 -7.31
CA ALA A 72 6.85 3.32 -7.29
C ALA A 72 8.05 2.41 -6.96
N ARG A 73 9.14 2.56 -7.72
CA ARG A 73 10.33 1.73 -7.62
C ARG A 73 10.97 1.79 -6.22
N SER A 74 11.31 0.64 -5.65
CA SER A 74 12.13 0.60 -4.44
C SER A 74 13.61 0.82 -4.79
N GLY A 75 14.35 1.46 -3.89
CA GLY A 75 15.80 1.56 -3.99
C GLY A 75 16.51 0.32 -3.42
N SER A 76 17.84 0.35 -3.42
CA SER A 76 18.70 -0.68 -2.80
C SER A 76 18.41 -0.84 -1.30
N THR A 77 17.99 0.23 -0.63
CA THR A 77 17.50 0.23 0.76
C THR A 77 16.11 0.84 0.84
N LYS A 78 15.38 0.58 1.93
CA LYS A 78 14.02 1.12 2.16
C LYS A 78 14.01 2.66 2.19
N SER A 79 15.09 3.29 2.65
CA SER A 79 15.24 4.76 2.70
C SER A 79 15.51 5.39 1.34
N LEU A 80 16.05 4.64 0.39
CA LEU A 80 16.30 5.07 -1.00
C LEU A 80 15.14 4.73 -1.96
N GLY A 81 14.06 4.17 -1.46
CA GLY A 81 12.84 3.97 -2.27
C GLY A 81 12.25 5.30 -2.72
N THR A 82 11.80 5.37 -3.97
CA THR A 82 11.31 6.60 -4.61
C THR A 82 10.25 7.31 -3.77
N THR A 83 9.25 6.59 -3.25
CA THR A 83 8.22 7.17 -2.37
C THR A 83 8.81 7.80 -1.10
N SER A 84 9.84 7.16 -0.49
CA SER A 84 10.49 7.70 0.72
C SER A 84 11.24 8.98 0.42
N LEU A 85 11.93 9.04 -0.73
CA LEU A 85 12.66 10.23 -1.18
C LEU A 85 11.69 11.37 -1.54
N LEU A 86 10.58 11.09 -2.21
CA LEU A 86 9.55 12.07 -2.54
C LEU A 86 8.93 12.70 -1.29
N LEU A 87 8.58 11.89 -0.29
CA LEU A 87 8.06 12.37 0.99
C LEU A 87 9.10 13.16 1.79
N ARG A 88 10.38 12.78 1.69
CA ARG A 88 11.48 13.52 2.27
C ARG A 88 11.64 14.88 1.59
N ALA A 89 11.67 14.96 0.27
CA ALA A 89 11.75 16.20 -0.48
C ALA A 89 10.57 17.16 -0.14
N ALA A 90 9.35 16.63 -0.06
CA ALA A 90 8.18 17.37 0.39
C ALA A 90 8.33 17.94 1.81
N SER A 91 8.87 17.13 2.72
CA SER A 91 9.14 17.57 4.10
C SER A 91 10.27 18.62 4.17
N GLU A 92 11.31 18.48 3.35
CA GLU A 92 12.42 19.45 3.27
C GLU A 92 11.94 20.80 2.70
N ALA A 93 11.02 20.80 1.73
CA ALA A 93 10.44 22.03 1.18
C ALA A 93 9.67 22.85 2.22
N LEU A 94 9.05 22.23 3.22
CA LEU A 94 8.31 22.92 4.29
C LEU A 94 9.19 23.32 5.49
N LYS A 95 10.46 22.90 5.54
CA LYS A 95 11.39 23.33 6.60
C LYS A 95 11.78 24.79 6.35
N ARG A 96 11.53 25.64 7.34
CA ARG A 96 12.05 27.02 7.29
C ARG A 96 13.57 26.95 7.33
N PRO A 97 14.29 27.70 6.45
CA PRO A 97 15.73 27.79 6.53
C PRO A 97 16.12 28.29 7.92
N GLN A 98 16.81 27.46 8.68
CA GLN A 98 17.41 27.91 9.93
C GLN A 98 18.43 28.97 9.55
N LYS A 99 18.19 30.22 9.97
CA LYS A 99 19.24 31.26 9.93
C LYS A 99 20.43 30.70 10.72
N SER A 100 21.48 30.34 10.02
CA SER A 100 22.75 29.99 10.65
C SER A 100 23.15 31.20 11.52
N SER A 101 23.03 31.07 12.84
CA SER A 101 23.61 32.00 13.77
C SER A 101 25.11 31.84 13.66
N SER A 102 25.75 32.62 12.78
CA SER A 102 27.17 32.82 12.79
C SER A 102 27.51 33.38 14.19
N LYS A 103 28.19 32.55 14.97
CA LYS A 103 28.81 33.01 16.22
C LYS A 103 29.80 34.14 15.88
N ILE A 104 29.36 35.38 16.03
CA ILE A 104 30.25 36.51 16.07
C ILE A 104 30.99 36.39 17.39
N SER A 105 32.26 36.11 17.27
CA SER A 105 33.23 36.12 18.39
C SER A 105 33.18 37.47 19.10
N SER A 106 32.93 37.41 20.39
CA SER A 106 32.97 38.53 21.30
C SER A 106 34.41 39.10 21.39
N SER A 107 34.59 40.35 21.13
CA SER A 107 35.73 41.15 21.64
C SER A 107 35.20 42.28 22.55
N PRO A 108 36.01 42.81 23.49
CA PRO A 108 35.54 43.25 24.80
C PRO A 108 35.08 44.70 24.86
N LYS A 109 34.29 45.00 25.89
CA LYS A 109 33.78 46.31 26.25
C LYS A 109 34.90 47.34 26.55
N PRO A 110 34.59 48.65 26.44
CA PRO A 110 34.81 49.55 27.54
C PRO A 110 33.57 50.25 28.07
N GLU A 111 33.73 50.66 29.32
CA GLU A 111 32.70 51.18 30.21
C GLU A 111 32.31 52.66 29.97
N SER A 112 31.19 52.99 30.62
CA SER A 112 30.76 54.24 31.21
C SER A 112 30.12 55.37 30.39
N GLY A 113 28.95 55.81 30.90
CA GLY A 113 28.40 57.15 30.63
C GLY A 113 26.88 57.24 30.82
N LEU A 114 26.50 57.74 31.98
CA LEU A 114 25.15 58.12 32.45
C LEU A 114 24.38 59.09 31.51
N PHE A 115 23.08 59.04 31.60
CA PHE A 115 22.02 60.08 31.72
C PHE A 115 20.80 59.96 30.82
N SER A 116 19.70 59.79 31.52
CA SER A 116 18.35 60.45 31.45
C SER A 116 17.41 60.28 30.23
N SER A 117 16.23 59.80 30.60
CA SER A 117 14.93 59.79 29.87
C SER A 117 14.23 61.18 29.91
N PRO A 118 12.93 61.24 29.48
CA PRO A 118 12.26 61.22 28.16
C PRO A 118 11.68 62.62 27.84
N PRO A 119 10.69 62.92 27.02
CA PRO A 119 9.44 62.24 26.65
C PRO A 119 8.83 62.56 25.24
N SER A 120 7.65 61.97 25.01
CA SER A 120 6.47 62.47 24.26
C SER A 120 6.25 62.08 22.78
N ILE A 121 5.13 61.40 22.59
CA ILE A 121 4.31 61.22 21.40
C ILE A 121 3.70 62.59 20.97
N PRO A 122 3.30 62.86 19.68
CA PRO A 122 2.31 62.17 18.90
C PRO A 122 2.42 62.27 17.34
N GLY A 123 1.60 61.49 16.61
CA GLY A 123 1.17 61.89 15.28
C GLY A 123 1.21 60.83 14.18
N THR A 124 0.10 60.13 13.96
CA THR A 124 -0.30 59.56 12.65
C THR A 124 -0.41 60.63 11.58
N PRO A 125 -0.08 60.34 10.31
CA PRO A 125 -1.14 60.12 9.34
C PRO A 125 -0.85 59.00 8.29
N SER A 126 -1.96 58.47 7.84
CA SER A 126 -2.19 57.63 6.67
C SER A 126 -1.56 58.12 5.38
N ARG A 127 -1.11 57.20 4.51
CA ARG A 127 -1.48 57.13 3.08
C ARG A 127 -0.59 56.21 2.26
N ASN A 128 -1.27 55.32 1.56
CA ASN A 128 -1.01 54.79 0.22
C ASN A 128 0.45 54.69 -0.26
N ARG A 129 0.97 53.47 -0.40
CA ARG A 129 1.94 53.15 -1.44
C ARG A 129 1.39 52.00 -2.28
N SER A 130 1.04 52.36 -3.52
CA SER A 130 0.85 51.49 -4.65
C SER A 130 2.11 50.65 -4.86
N PHE A 131 1.97 49.34 -4.91
CA PHE A 131 3.02 48.42 -5.37
C PHE A 131 3.16 48.60 -6.89
N SER A 132 4.29 49.17 -7.30
CA SER A 132 4.74 49.16 -8.69
C SER A 132 5.66 47.97 -8.89
N TRP A 133 5.42 47.21 -9.96
CA TRP A 133 6.14 46.01 -10.35
C TRP A 133 7.44 46.26 -11.13
N ASP A 134 7.92 47.51 -11.16
CA ASP A 134 9.08 47.91 -11.96
C ASP A 134 10.31 48.17 -11.09
N ASN A 135 10.90 47.07 -10.52
CA ASN A 135 12.30 47.06 -10.11
C ASN A 135 12.78 45.64 -9.97
N CYS A 136 13.04 44.99 -11.10
CA CYS A 136 13.95 43.87 -11.20
C CYS A 136 15.37 44.42 -11.33
N PRO A 137 16.30 44.24 -10.37
CA PRO A 137 17.69 44.59 -10.59
C PRO A 137 18.32 43.58 -11.53
N THR A 138 18.65 44.05 -12.74
CA THR A 138 19.54 43.36 -13.66
C THR A 138 20.87 43.00 -13.00
N SER A 139 21.24 41.75 -13.18
CA SER A 139 22.56 41.12 -13.09
C SER A 139 23.77 42.05 -12.89
N ASN A 140 24.38 42.00 -11.71
CA ASN A 140 25.82 41.95 -11.44
C ASN A 140 26.09 42.24 -9.95
N SER A 141 25.84 41.25 -9.12
CA SER A 141 26.33 41.23 -7.75
C SER A 141 26.90 39.83 -7.47
N PRO A 142 28.22 39.66 -7.22
CA PRO A 142 28.83 38.34 -7.01
C PRO A 142 28.69 37.89 -5.57
N ASN A 143 27.46 37.83 -5.03
CA ASN A 143 27.20 37.27 -3.71
C ASN A 143 25.69 36.94 -3.52
N CYS A 144 25.01 36.49 -4.55
CA CYS A 144 23.81 35.70 -4.37
C CYS A 144 24.28 34.24 -4.27
N GLY A 145 24.81 33.88 -3.10
CA GLY A 145 25.02 32.48 -2.77
C GLY A 145 23.71 31.76 -3.04
N GLU A 146 23.72 30.84 -3.98
CA GLU A 146 22.64 29.87 -4.21
C GLU A 146 22.23 29.37 -2.84
N LEU A 147 21.06 29.78 -2.35
CA LEU A 147 20.33 29.07 -1.31
C LEU A 147 20.06 27.70 -1.93
N GLN A 148 20.99 26.78 -1.79
CA GLN A 148 20.81 25.38 -2.15
C GLN A 148 19.64 24.91 -1.32
N MET A 149 18.47 24.83 -1.96
CA MET A 149 17.27 24.34 -1.31
C MET A 149 17.51 22.87 -1.00
N GLU A 150 17.40 22.48 0.27
CA GLU A 150 17.70 21.11 0.73
C GLU A 150 17.00 20.05 -0.13
N PHE A 151 15.76 20.30 -0.58
CA PHE A 151 15.01 19.37 -1.40
C PHE A 151 15.60 19.16 -2.81
N ASN A 152 16.39 20.10 -3.36
CA ASN A 152 17.01 19.91 -4.68
C ASN A 152 17.97 18.72 -4.68
N ALA A 153 18.78 18.58 -3.64
CA ALA A 153 19.69 17.44 -3.49
C ALA A 153 18.92 16.11 -3.42
N THR A 154 17.76 16.10 -2.75
CA THR A 154 16.91 14.90 -2.67
C THR A 154 16.26 14.58 -4.02
N VAL A 155 15.82 15.58 -4.79
CA VAL A 155 15.29 15.37 -6.15
C VAL A 155 16.40 14.91 -7.11
N ASP A 156 17.60 15.45 -7.00
CA ASP A 156 18.75 14.99 -7.80
C ASP A 156 19.13 13.54 -7.45
N LEU A 157 19.01 13.14 -6.20
CA LEU A 157 19.17 11.74 -5.80
C LEU A 157 18.12 10.83 -6.43
N ILE A 158 16.83 11.24 -6.47
CA ILE A 158 15.77 10.49 -7.18
C ILE A 158 16.15 10.30 -8.65
N LYS A 159 16.59 11.37 -9.32
CA LYS A 159 17.04 11.33 -10.72
C LYS A 159 18.18 10.34 -10.91
N GLN A 160 19.23 10.43 -10.08
CA GLN A 160 20.39 9.53 -10.16
C GLN A 160 20.03 8.06 -9.96
N GLU A 161 19.18 7.74 -8.97
CA GLU A 161 18.72 6.37 -8.72
C GLU A 161 17.96 5.77 -9.92
N HIS A 162 17.18 6.60 -10.66
CA HIS A 162 16.50 6.15 -11.87
C HIS A 162 17.46 6.02 -13.05
N PHE A 163 18.44 6.90 -13.18
CA PHE A 163 19.47 6.79 -14.22
C PHE A 163 20.35 5.55 -14.05
N ILE A 164 20.74 5.23 -12.82
CA ILE A 164 21.47 3.99 -12.52
C ILE A 164 20.63 2.78 -12.94
N ALA A 165 19.36 2.74 -12.54
CA ALA A 165 18.47 1.65 -12.90
C ALA A 165 18.25 1.53 -14.42
N ALA A 166 18.14 2.65 -15.14
CA ALA A 166 18.02 2.66 -16.59
C ALA A 166 19.27 2.09 -17.29
N ARG A 167 20.45 2.43 -16.79
CA ARG A 167 21.74 1.93 -17.34
C ARG A 167 21.93 0.44 -17.05
N ASP A 168 21.44 -0.04 -15.92
CA ASP A 168 21.56 -1.45 -15.52
C ASP A 168 20.57 -2.35 -16.27
N ALA A 169 19.41 -1.83 -16.70
CA ALA A 169 18.33 -2.63 -17.24
C ALA A 169 18.05 -2.44 -18.74
N ILE A 170 18.55 -1.39 -19.37
CA ILE A 170 18.26 -1.03 -20.77
C ILE A 170 19.56 -1.02 -21.57
N GLU A 171 19.66 -1.87 -22.58
CA GLU A 171 20.84 -1.98 -23.44
C GLU A 171 20.83 -0.96 -24.58
N ASP A 172 19.64 -0.70 -25.20
CA ASP A 172 19.51 0.26 -26.29
C ASP A 172 19.75 1.70 -25.82
N PRO A 173 20.80 2.38 -26.32
CA PRO A 173 21.14 3.74 -25.91
C PRO A 173 20.07 4.77 -26.29
N HIS A 174 19.27 4.52 -27.35
CA HIS A 174 18.22 5.44 -27.78
C HIS A 174 17.03 5.39 -26.82
N ILE A 175 16.54 4.18 -26.49
CA ILE A 175 15.46 3.99 -25.52
C ILE A 175 15.86 4.53 -24.14
N ARG A 176 17.10 4.28 -23.75
CA ARG A 176 17.64 4.78 -22.49
C ARG A 176 17.68 6.31 -22.42
N GLN A 177 18.14 6.97 -23.50
CA GLN A 177 18.20 8.43 -23.56
C GLN A 177 16.80 9.05 -23.51
N GLU A 178 15.83 8.49 -24.25
CA GLU A 178 14.43 8.93 -24.21
C GLU A 178 13.86 8.88 -22.78
N LEU A 179 14.10 7.77 -22.06
CA LEU A 179 13.69 7.62 -20.67
C LEU A 179 14.41 8.62 -19.75
N GLU A 180 15.73 8.80 -19.88
CA GLU A 180 16.49 9.75 -19.06
C GLU A 180 15.96 11.19 -19.25
N ASP A 181 15.62 11.58 -20.48
CA ASP A 181 15.04 12.90 -20.80
C ASP A 181 13.63 13.06 -20.17
N GLU A 182 12.83 12.01 -20.15
CA GLU A 182 11.53 12.03 -19.48
C GLU A 182 11.65 12.16 -17.97
N ILE A 183 12.59 11.44 -17.36
CA ILE A 183 12.86 11.52 -15.91
C ILE A 183 13.37 12.93 -15.54
N VAL A 184 14.19 13.56 -16.39
CA VAL A 184 14.62 14.96 -16.16
C VAL A 184 13.41 15.88 -16.11
N ARG A 185 12.50 15.79 -17.11
CA ARG A 185 11.28 16.62 -17.15
C ARG A 185 10.41 16.43 -15.88
N ASP A 186 10.25 15.19 -15.45
CA ASP A 186 9.49 14.86 -14.22
C ASP A 186 10.16 15.43 -12.96
N CYS A 187 11.49 15.37 -12.88
CA CYS A 187 12.26 15.96 -11.76
C CYS A 187 12.22 17.48 -11.75
N ASP A 188 12.28 18.13 -12.91
CA ASP A 188 12.21 19.59 -13.04
C ASP A 188 10.80 20.10 -12.68
N TRP A 189 9.77 19.38 -13.09
CA TRP A 189 8.40 19.63 -12.62
C TRP A 189 8.31 19.55 -11.09
N LEU A 190 8.88 18.50 -10.49
CA LEU A 190 8.87 18.31 -9.04
C LEU A 190 9.60 19.45 -8.32
N LYS A 191 10.78 19.88 -8.81
CA LYS A 191 11.51 21.02 -8.25
C LYS A 191 10.67 22.29 -8.27
N SER A 192 10.03 22.57 -9.40
CA SER A 192 9.16 23.75 -9.57
C SER A 192 7.96 23.68 -8.63
N PHE A 193 7.34 22.51 -8.49
CA PHE A 193 6.21 22.28 -7.60
C PHE A 193 6.58 22.47 -6.12
N LEU A 194 7.71 21.88 -5.70
CA LEU A 194 8.21 22.01 -4.33
C LEU A 194 8.63 23.44 -4.00
N PHE A 195 9.20 24.16 -4.97
CA PHE A 195 9.50 25.58 -4.81
C PHE A 195 8.23 26.41 -4.59
N ALA A 196 7.20 26.21 -5.41
CA ALA A 196 5.92 26.88 -5.22
C ALA A 196 5.30 26.56 -3.84
N SER A 197 5.34 25.31 -3.43
CA SER A 197 4.86 24.86 -2.11
C SER A 197 5.65 25.49 -0.96
N GLN A 198 6.96 25.68 -1.12
CA GLN A 198 7.82 26.35 -0.14
C GLN A 198 7.45 27.84 0.00
N VAL A 199 7.17 28.52 -1.12
CA VAL A 199 6.75 29.93 -1.13
C VAL A 199 5.41 30.11 -0.41
N ILE A 200 4.45 29.22 -0.66
CA ILE A 200 3.13 29.21 -0.02
C ILE A 200 3.23 28.71 1.43
N ASN A 201 4.29 27.95 1.76
CA ASN A 201 4.52 27.27 3.05
C ASN A 201 3.43 26.24 3.37
N GLU A 202 2.90 25.58 2.34
CA GLU A 202 1.85 24.57 2.48
C GLU A 202 1.97 23.47 1.39
N ILE A 203 1.71 22.23 1.78
CA ILE A 203 1.45 21.10 0.90
C ILE A 203 0.13 20.48 1.34
N SER A 204 -0.91 20.65 0.54
CA SER A 204 -2.21 20.05 0.82
C SER A 204 -2.15 18.51 0.70
N PRO A 205 -3.11 17.77 1.29
CA PRO A 205 -3.21 16.33 1.10
C PRO A 205 -3.26 15.91 -0.38
N LYS A 206 -4.02 16.61 -1.22
CA LYS A 206 -4.08 16.39 -2.69
C LYS A 206 -2.71 16.62 -3.36
N SER A 207 -2.03 17.70 -2.98
CA SER A 207 -0.66 17.99 -3.48
C SER A 207 0.34 16.91 -3.10
N LYS A 208 0.18 16.33 -1.92
CA LYS A 208 1.02 15.21 -1.46
C LYS A 208 0.75 13.94 -2.26
N ASP A 209 -0.51 13.68 -2.64
CA ASP A 209 -0.87 12.57 -3.52
C ASP A 209 -0.19 12.70 -4.88
N SER A 210 -0.21 13.89 -5.50
CA SER A 210 0.46 14.16 -6.79
C SER A 210 1.98 13.98 -6.70
N ILE A 211 2.61 14.40 -5.59
CA ILE A 211 4.04 14.15 -5.35
C ILE A 211 4.33 12.65 -5.29
N VAL A 212 3.52 11.88 -4.56
CA VAL A 212 3.72 10.42 -4.42
C VAL A 212 3.42 9.70 -5.74
N GLY A 213 2.37 10.11 -6.45
CA GLY A 213 1.99 9.57 -7.76
C GLY A 213 3.09 9.72 -8.81
N LEU A 214 3.91 10.78 -8.72
CA LEU A 214 5.08 10.95 -9.58
C LEU A 214 6.06 9.77 -9.52
N GLY A 215 6.22 9.16 -8.34
CA GLY A 215 7.09 7.99 -8.18
C GLY A 215 6.60 6.77 -8.94
N GLU A 216 5.29 6.57 -9.03
CA GLU A 216 4.70 5.51 -9.84
C GLU A 216 4.78 5.83 -11.34
N ARG A 217 4.57 7.09 -11.72
CA ARG A 217 4.74 7.56 -13.11
C ARG A 217 6.14 7.26 -13.61
N MET A 218 7.18 7.61 -12.85
CA MET A 218 8.57 7.29 -13.21
C MET A 218 8.82 5.78 -13.31
N ALA A 219 8.24 4.99 -12.39
CA ALA A 219 8.35 3.53 -12.41
C ALA A 219 7.67 2.90 -13.63
N CYS A 220 6.51 3.41 -14.05
CA CYS A 220 5.81 2.93 -15.24
C CYS A 220 6.55 3.29 -16.52
N LYS A 221 7.09 4.51 -16.66
CA LYS A 221 7.94 4.91 -17.78
C LYS A 221 9.18 4.04 -17.87
N PHE A 222 9.84 3.80 -16.73
CA PHE A 222 10.99 2.88 -16.66
C PHE A 222 10.61 1.47 -17.11
N MET A 223 9.51 0.91 -16.60
CA MET A 223 9.09 -0.44 -16.99
C MET A 223 8.68 -0.51 -18.47
N THR A 224 8.04 0.52 -19.01
CA THR A 224 7.73 0.63 -20.45
C THR A 224 9.00 0.62 -21.30
N ALA A 225 10.02 1.35 -20.90
CA ALA A 225 11.31 1.38 -21.61
C ALA A 225 12.02 0.02 -21.56
N VAL A 226 11.99 -0.65 -20.39
CA VAL A 226 12.54 -2.01 -20.25
C VAL A 226 11.80 -3.01 -21.13
N LEU A 227 10.47 -2.97 -21.18
CA LEU A 227 9.67 -3.85 -22.05
C LEU A 227 10.02 -3.64 -23.52
N ARG A 228 10.15 -2.39 -23.97
CA ARG A 228 10.53 -2.05 -25.35
C ARG A 228 11.93 -2.52 -25.68
N ASP A 229 12.88 -2.36 -24.78
CA ASP A 229 14.26 -2.85 -24.93
C ASP A 229 14.31 -4.38 -25.07
N GLN A 230 13.40 -5.08 -24.39
CA GLN A 230 13.25 -6.53 -24.50
C GLN A 230 12.34 -6.99 -25.66
N GLY A 231 12.02 -6.09 -26.60
CA GLY A 231 11.27 -6.41 -27.81
C GLY A 231 9.77 -6.50 -27.64
N ILE A 232 9.19 -6.01 -26.55
CA ILE A 232 7.74 -5.98 -26.29
C ILE A 232 7.21 -4.58 -26.60
N ASP A 233 6.17 -4.49 -27.42
CA ASP A 233 5.50 -3.22 -27.74
C ASP A 233 4.63 -2.75 -26.57
N ALA A 234 5.19 -1.89 -25.73
CA ALA A 234 4.56 -1.38 -24.53
C ALA A 234 4.29 0.13 -24.61
N GLU A 235 3.22 0.58 -23.98
CA GLU A 235 2.81 1.98 -23.88
C GLU A 235 2.56 2.39 -22.44
N TYR A 236 3.22 3.48 -22.00
CA TYR A 236 2.85 4.13 -20.74
C TYR A 236 1.52 4.86 -20.89
N VAL A 237 0.58 4.61 -19.98
CA VAL A 237 -0.74 5.22 -19.97
C VAL A 237 -0.93 6.02 -18.68
N SER A 238 -1.11 7.35 -18.82
CA SER A 238 -1.51 8.19 -17.68
C SER A 238 -2.99 8.02 -17.39
N LEU A 239 -3.31 7.95 -16.09
CA LEU A 239 -4.68 7.90 -15.58
C LEU A 239 -5.07 9.19 -14.83
N GLU A 240 -4.22 10.22 -14.83
CA GLU A 240 -4.41 11.43 -14.01
C GLU A 240 -5.68 12.21 -14.35
N ASP A 241 -6.15 12.13 -15.60
CA ASP A 241 -7.33 12.85 -16.10
C ASP A 241 -8.58 11.96 -16.25
N ILE A 242 -8.55 10.73 -15.73
CA ILE A 242 -9.62 9.74 -15.95
C ILE A 242 -10.72 9.84 -14.89
N VAL A 243 -10.37 10.28 -13.68
CA VAL A 243 -11.36 10.42 -12.61
C VAL A 243 -12.37 11.49 -12.98
N PRO A 244 -13.68 11.17 -13.01
CA PRO A 244 -14.71 12.16 -13.22
C PRO A 244 -14.60 13.32 -12.22
N ALA A 245 -14.79 14.56 -12.68
CA ALA A 245 -14.81 15.70 -11.79
C ALA A 245 -15.97 15.53 -10.80
N ILE A 246 -15.64 15.31 -9.54
CA ILE A 246 -16.64 15.20 -8.48
C ILE A 246 -16.84 16.62 -7.93
N ASP A 247 -18.07 17.06 -7.91
CA ASP A 247 -18.45 18.33 -7.25
C ASP A 247 -18.03 18.27 -5.78
N GLU A 248 -17.21 19.22 -5.36
CA GLU A 248 -16.63 19.28 -3.99
C GLU A 248 -17.68 19.54 -2.89
N ASP A 249 -18.95 19.72 -3.26
CA ASP A 249 -20.05 20.01 -2.35
C ASP A 249 -20.49 18.77 -1.56
N GLY A 250 -19.73 18.45 -0.52
CA GLY A 250 -20.27 17.73 0.64
C GLY A 250 -20.01 16.25 0.78
N VAL A 251 -19.31 15.53 -0.12
CA VAL A 251 -19.07 14.09 0.05
C VAL A 251 -17.64 13.83 0.54
N SER A 252 -17.49 13.51 1.82
CA SER A 252 -16.19 13.23 2.44
C SER A 252 -15.69 11.79 2.23
N THR A 253 -16.53 10.90 1.71
CA THR A 253 -16.21 9.46 1.54
C THR A 253 -16.49 9.01 0.11
N LEU A 254 -15.56 8.24 -0.46
CA LEU A 254 -15.71 7.62 -1.78
C LEU A 254 -16.75 6.49 -1.69
N THR A 255 -17.78 6.56 -2.51
CA THR A 255 -18.86 5.55 -2.56
C THR A 255 -18.48 4.40 -3.50
N GLN A 256 -19.23 3.29 -3.45
CA GLN A 256 -19.01 2.16 -4.36
C GLN A 256 -19.28 2.56 -5.82
N ASP A 257 -20.28 3.41 -6.08
CA ASP A 257 -20.60 3.89 -7.41
C ASP A 257 -19.42 4.62 -8.05
N PHE A 258 -18.69 5.44 -7.25
CA PHE A 258 -17.46 6.08 -7.71
C PHE A 258 -16.39 5.07 -8.17
N TYR A 259 -16.20 3.98 -7.43
CA TYR A 259 -15.23 2.94 -7.82
C TYR A 259 -15.68 2.19 -9.08
N ASP A 260 -16.96 1.94 -9.25
CA ASP A 260 -17.52 1.30 -10.43
C ASP A 260 -17.41 2.21 -11.69
N GLU A 261 -17.57 3.53 -11.54
CA GLU A 261 -17.33 4.52 -12.61
C GLU A 261 -15.84 4.59 -12.99
N VAL A 262 -14.94 4.67 -12.00
CA VAL A 262 -13.49 4.65 -12.23
C VAL A 262 -13.07 3.36 -12.93
N ALA A 263 -13.57 2.20 -12.50
CA ALA A 263 -13.27 0.92 -13.12
C ALA A 263 -13.66 0.91 -14.61
N THR A 264 -14.85 1.43 -14.93
CA THR A 264 -15.35 1.53 -16.30
C THR A 264 -14.47 2.45 -17.15
N ALA A 265 -14.19 3.67 -16.66
CA ALA A 265 -13.40 4.67 -17.38
C ALA A 265 -11.96 4.19 -17.64
N VAL A 266 -11.32 3.59 -16.63
CA VAL A 266 -9.98 3.01 -16.75
C VAL A 266 -9.98 1.84 -17.73
N GLY A 267 -10.96 0.94 -17.66
CA GLY A 267 -11.10 -0.18 -18.58
C GLY A 267 -11.23 0.27 -20.03
N GLU A 268 -12.07 1.26 -20.32
CA GLU A 268 -12.26 1.83 -21.66
C GLU A 268 -10.98 2.48 -22.19
N ARG A 269 -10.25 3.23 -21.35
CA ARG A 269 -8.98 3.85 -21.72
C ARG A 269 -7.92 2.80 -22.09
N ILE A 270 -7.86 1.71 -21.33
CA ILE A 270 -6.86 0.66 -21.55
C ILE A 270 -7.18 -0.15 -22.82
N LYS A 271 -8.42 -0.43 -23.11
CA LYS A 271 -8.83 -1.11 -24.37
C LYS A 271 -8.39 -0.35 -25.62
N GLN A 272 -8.23 0.97 -25.55
CA GLN A 272 -7.75 1.79 -26.67
C GLN A 272 -6.25 1.60 -26.98
N CYS A 273 -5.47 0.98 -26.08
CA CYS A 273 -4.04 0.74 -26.27
C CYS A 273 -3.75 -0.46 -27.16
N ALA A 274 -4.73 -1.33 -27.40
CA ALA A 274 -4.54 -2.55 -28.20
C ALA A 274 -3.94 -2.23 -29.58
N PRO A 275 -2.97 -3.00 -30.06
CA PRO A 275 -2.45 -4.27 -29.50
C PRO A 275 -1.25 -4.10 -28.55
N ARG A 276 -0.88 -2.88 -28.18
CA ARG A 276 0.25 -2.62 -27.28
C ARG A 276 -0.06 -3.06 -25.85
N VAL A 277 1.00 -3.40 -25.09
CA VAL A 277 0.90 -3.72 -23.67
C VAL A 277 0.83 -2.42 -22.85
N PRO A 278 -0.33 -2.09 -22.23
CA PRO A 278 -0.43 -0.88 -21.43
C PRO A 278 0.29 -1.04 -20.08
N VAL A 279 1.09 -0.03 -19.72
CA VAL A 279 1.73 0.08 -18.40
C VAL A 279 1.16 1.28 -17.67
N VAL A 280 0.50 1.04 -16.55
CA VAL A 280 -0.32 2.03 -15.84
C VAL A 280 0.17 2.28 -14.41
N THR A 281 -0.02 3.52 -13.93
CA THR A 281 0.23 3.87 -12.52
C THR A 281 -0.91 3.36 -11.64
N GLY A 282 -0.62 3.14 -10.36
CA GLY A 282 -1.66 2.96 -9.36
C GLY A 282 -2.36 4.27 -8.99
N PHE A 283 -1.71 5.40 -9.22
CA PHE A 283 -2.31 6.72 -9.03
C PHE A 283 -3.22 7.06 -10.22
N PHE A 284 -4.50 7.24 -9.95
CA PHE A 284 -5.53 7.48 -10.97
C PHE A 284 -6.11 8.90 -10.94
N GLY A 285 -5.39 9.84 -10.30
CA GLY A 285 -5.76 11.24 -10.28
C GLY A 285 -6.20 11.74 -8.89
N PRO A 286 -6.48 13.04 -8.78
CA PRO A 286 -6.92 13.64 -7.54
C PRO A 286 -8.35 13.19 -7.20
N VAL A 287 -8.54 12.74 -5.97
CA VAL A 287 -9.85 12.40 -5.41
C VAL A 287 -10.24 13.40 -4.31
N PRO A 288 -11.54 13.53 -3.97
CA PRO A 288 -11.96 14.34 -2.83
C PRO A 288 -11.25 13.91 -1.54
N GLY A 289 -10.73 14.85 -0.80
CA GLY A 289 -9.98 14.61 0.43
C GLY A 289 -8.52 14.23 0.20
N SER A 290 -8.20 13.10 -0.29
CA SER A 290 -6.86 12.59 -0.67
C SER A 290 -6.93 11.07 -0.83
N LEU A 291 -6.35 10.52 -1.86
CA LEU A 291 -6.27 9.08 -2.09
C LEU A 291 -5.48 8.37 -0.98
N LEU A 292 -4.35 8.95 -0.57
CA LEU A 292 -3.54 8.44 0.54
C LEU A 292 -4.26 8.46 1.89
N SER A 293 -5.14 9.45 2.12
CA SER A 293 -5.89 9.55 3.38
C SER A 293 -7.07 8.58 3.42
N GLN A 294 -7.74 8.33 2.29
CA GLN A 294 -8.92 7.49 2.22
C GLN A 294 -8.59 6.00 2.03
N VAL A 295 -7.61 5.69 1.19
CA VAL A 295 -7.24 4.31 0.82
C VAL A 295 -5.92 3.89 1.46
N GLY A 296 -5.03 4.84 1.74
CA GLY A 296 -3.71 4.55 2.27
C GLY A 296 -2.73 4.06 1.20
N ARG A 297 -1.70 3.32 1.62
CA ARG A 297 -0.63 2.84 0.72
C ARG A 297 -1.07 1.72 -0.25
N GLY A 298 -2.27 1.16 -0.06
CA GLY A 298 -2.81 0.07 -0.89
C GLY A 298 -3.49 0.54 -2.19
N TYR A 299 -3.45 1.84 -2.53
CA TYR A 299 -4.16 2.38 -3.70
C TYR A 299 -3.69 1.78 -5.03
N THR A 300 -2.43 1.34 -5.16
CA THR A 300 -1.94 0.63 -6.36
C THR A 300 -2.60 -0.74 -6.51
N ASP A 301 -2.77 -1.47 -5.40
CA ASP A 301 -3.50 -2.74 -5.40
C ASP A 301 -4.99 -2.50 -5.72
N LEU A 302 -5.58 -1.43 -5.19
CA LEU A 302 -6.96 -1.03 -5.49
C LEU A 302 -7.13 -0.72 -6.98
N LEU A 303 -6.26 0.11 -7.58
CA LEU A 303 -6.37 0.37 -9.01
C LEU A 303 -6.24 -0.91 -9.84
N SER A 304 -5.32 -1.81 -9.49
CA SER A 304 -5.19 -3.08 -10.22
C SER A 304 -6.48 -3.92 -10.16
N ALA A 305 -7.21 -3.85 -9.04
CA ALA A 305 -8.53 -4.48 -8.90
C ALA A 305 -9.59 -3.77 -9.75
N LEU A 306 -9.66 -2.44 -9.71
CA LEU A 306 -10.61 -1.67 -10.54
C LEU A 306 -10.34 -1.88 -12.04
N LEU A 307 -9.07 -1.92 -12.44
CA LEU A 307 -8.69 -2.23 -13.82
C LEU A 307 -9.12 -3.64 -14.22
N ALA A 308 -8.92 -4.64 -13.35
CA ALA A 308 -9.38 -6.01 -13.60
C ALA A 308 -10.91 -6.06 -13.77
N VAL A 309 -11.65 -5.30 -12.97
CA VAL A 309 -13.12 -5.17 -13.09
C VAL A 309 -13.51 -4.51 -14.42
N GLY A 310 -12.90 -3.37 -14.77
CA GLY A 310 -13.23 -2.61 -15.99
C GLY A 310 -12.87 -3.34 -17.29
N LEU A 311 -11.89 -4.22 -17.25
CA LEU A 311 -11.48 -5.08 -18.37
C LEU A 311 -12.22 -6.42 -18.39
N GLU A 312 -13.02 -6.74 -17.38
CA GLU A 312 -13.60 -8.08 -17.18
C GLU A 312 -12.52 -9.17 -17.26
N ALA A 313 -11.42 -8.94 -16.55
CA ALA A 313 -10.22 -9.76 -16.64
C ALA A 313 -10.51 -11.21 -16.18
N ALA A 314 -9.84 -12.16 -16.80
CA ALA A 314 -9.91 -13.57 -16.39
C ALA A 314 -9.24 -13.80 -15.03
N GLU A 315 -8.20 -13.00 -14.69
CA GLU A 315 -7.46 -13.12 -13.45
C GLU A 315 -6.73 -11.81 -13.12
N LEU A 316 -6.67 -11.44 -11.84
CA LEU A 316 -5.75 -10.42 -11.31
C LEU A 316 -4.53 -11.11 -10.72
N GLN A 317 -3.36 -10.90 -11.30
CA GLN A 317 -2.10 -11.45 -10.80
C GLN A 317 -1.33 -10.41 -10.00
N ILE A 318 -1.02 -10.73 -8.74
CA ILE A 318 -0.19 -9.89 -7.88
C ILE A 318 1.17 -10.55 -7.73
N TRP A 319 2.17 -9.95 -8.35
CA TRP A 319 3.53 -10.44 -8.37
C TRP A 319 4.35 -9.87 -7.21
N LYS A 320 4.90 -10.76 -6.39
CA LYS A 320 5.70 -10.47 -5.20
C LYS A 320 7.02 -11.23 -5.23
N GLU A 321 7.78 -11.16 -4.14
CA GLU A 321 9.03 -11.90 -3.93
C GLU A 321 8.82 -13.17 -3.07
N VAL A 322 7.59 -13.72 -3.08
CA VAL A 322 7.23 -14.94 -2.33
C VAL A 322 6.35 -15.84 -3.19
N ASP A 323 6.47 -17.17 -3.01
CA ASP A 323 5.77 -18.17 -3.84
C ASP A 323 4.25 -18.19 -3.67
N GLY A 324 3.69 -17.41 -2.76
CA GLY A 324 2.27 -17.35 -2.47
C GLY A 324 2.01 -17.11 -0.98
N ILE A 325 0.82 -17.49 -0.53
CA ILE A 325 0.43 -17.47 0.88
C ILE A 325 0.82 -18.80 1.51
N PHE A 326 1.47 -18.73 2.66
CA PHE A 326 1.96 -19.91 3.37
C PHE A 326 1.08 -20.26 4.56
N THR A 327 1.12 -21.52 4.99
CA THR A 327 0.48 -22.01 6.22
C THR A 327 1.00 -21.34 7.50
N ALA A 328 2.20 -20.76 7.46
CA ALA A 328 2.83 -19.88 8.45
C ALA A 328 3.97 -19.11 7.78
N ASP A 329 4.53 -18.07 8.43
CA ASP A 329 5.71 -17.36 7.90
C ASP A 329 6.90 -18.34 7.73
N PRO A 330 7.36 -18.63 6.49
CA PRO A 330 8.42 -19.61 6.23
C PRO A 330 9.77 -19.20 6.83
N ARG A 331 9.97 -17.91 7.14
CA ARG A 331 11.17 -17.41 7.82
C ARG A 331 11.22 -17.83 9.30
N LYS A 332 10.06 -18.08 9.91
CA LYS A 332 9.91 -18.46 11.32
C LYS A 332 9.60 -19.96 11.48
N VAL A 333 8.95 -20.57 10.47
CA VAL A 333 8.51 -21.97 10.47
C VAL A 333 9.03 -22.67 9.21
N ILE A 334 10.07 -23.47 9.34
CA ILE A 334 10.73 -24.16 8.21
C ILE A 334 9.79 -25.16 7.50
N THR A 335 8.80 -25.69 8.21
CA THR A 335 7.82 -26.67 7.66
C THR A 335 6.61 -25.99 7.02
N ALA A 336 6.59 -24.66 6.93
CA ALA A 336 5.52 -23.93 6.26
C ALA A 336 5.43 -24.32 4.78
N ARG A 337 4.19 -24.38 4.27
CA ARG A 337 3.89 -24.75 2.87
C ARG A 337 3.05 -23.69 2.21
N VAL A 338 3.22 -23.54 0.90
CA VAL A 338 2.35 -22.69 0.08
C VAL A 338 0.94 -23.29 0.05
N LEU A 339 -0.06 -22.44 0.25
CA LEU A 339 -1.46 -22.77 0.09
C LEU A 339 -1.82 -22.62 -1.39
N PRO A 340 -2.31 -23.66 -2.08
CA PRO A 340 -2.66 -23.53 -3.50
C PRO A 340 -3.89 -22.65 -3.72
N ILE A 341 -4.85 -22.75 -2.81
CA ILE A 341 -6.12 -21.99 -2.83
C ILE A 341 -6.46 -21.54 -1.41
N ILE A 342 -7.09 -20.37 -1.31
CA ILE A 342 -7.59 -19.81 -0.05
C ILE A 342 -8.85 -18.99 -0.32
N THR A 343 -9.78 -18.96 0.62
CA THR A 343 -10.97 -18.11 0.51
C THR A 343 -10.63 -16.64 0.77
N PRO A 344 -11.42 -15.68 0.25
CA PRO A 344 -11.23 -14.26 0.53
C PRO A 344 -11.29 -13.91 2.02
N ASP A 345 -12.20 -14.55 2.76
CA ASP A 345 -12.36 -14.32 4.18
C ASP A 345 -11.12 -14.78 4.97
N GLU A 346 -10.58 -15.97 4.65
CA GLU A 346 -9.33 -16.44 5.26
C GLU A 346 -8.15 -15.53 4.88
N ALA A 347 -8.08 -15.05 3.63
CA ALA A 347 -7.03 -14.14 3.19
C ALA A 347 -7.12 -12.79 3.91
N ALA A 348 -8.34 -12.27 4.14
CA ALA A 348 -8.57 -11.06 4.92
C ALA A 348 -8.11 -11.22 6.37
N GLU A 349 -8.48 -12.33 7.02
CA GLU A 349 -8.04 -12.63 8.39
C GLU A 349 -6.52 -12.72 8.51
N LEU A 350 -5.85 -13.43 7.57
CA LEU A 350 -4.39 -13.49 7.55
C LEU A 350 -3.77 -12.10 7.39
N THR A 351 -4.40 -11.22 6.61
CA THR A 351 -3.90 -9.84 6.41
C THR A 351 -4.04 -9.01 7.70
N TYR A 352 -5.16 -9.10 8.40
CA TYR A 352 -5.37 -8.39 9.66
C TYR A 352 -4.37 -8.82 10.75
N TYR A 353 -4.00 -10.09 10.78
CA TYR A 353 -3.09 -10.66 11.78
C TYR A 353 -1.65 -10.83 11.31
N GLY A 354 -1.18 -9.99 10.38
CA GLY A 354 0.24 -9.77 10.11
C GLY A 354 0.82 -10.43 8.87
N SER A 355 0.01 -11.09 8.04
CA SER A 355 0.45 -11.53 6.72
C SER A 355 0.14 -10.45 5.68
N GLU A 356 1.16 -9.95 5.00
CA GLU A 356 0.98 -8.97 3.91
C GLU A 356 0.43 -9.66 2.65
N VAL A 357 -0.86 -9.99 2.63
CA VAL A 357 -1.51 -10.63 1.46
C VAL A 357 -1.98 -9.56 0.47
N VAL A 358 -3.22 -9.16 0.53
CA VAL A 358 -3.87 -8.10 -0.26
C VAL A 358 -4.86 -7.41 0.65
N HIS A 359 -4.99 -6.09 0.52
CA HIS A 359 -5.93 -5.36 1.37
C HIS A 359 -7.37 -5.86 1.16
N PRO A 360 -8.16 -6.12 2.22
CA PRO A 360 -9.52 -6.68 2.10
C PRO A 360 -10.42 -5.90 1.15
N PHE A 361 -10.40 -4.57 1.21
CA PHE A 361 -11.18 -3.72 0.32
C PHE A 361 -10.82 -3.91 -1.17
N THR A 362 -9.54 -4.13 -1.46
CA THR A 362 -9.07 -4.45 -2.83
C THR A 362 -9.60 -5.80 -3.29
N MET A 363 -9.59 -6.80 -2.39
CA MET A 363 -10.15 -8.13 -2.69
C MET A 363 -11.64 -8.06 -2.98
N GLU A 364 -12.40 -7.30 -2.19
CA GLU A 364 -13.84 -7.14 -2.33
C GLU A 364 -14.24 -6.66 -3.73
N GLN A 365 -13.48 -5.71 -4.33
CA GLN A 365 -13.78 -5.18 -5.65
C GLN A 365 -13.80 -6.26 -6.74
N VAL A 366 -12.79 -7.14 -6.77
CA VAL A 366 -12.68 -8.19 -7.81
C VAL A 366 -13.55 -9.40 -7.50
N ILE A 367 -13.73 -9.74 -6.22
CA ILE A 367 -14.53 -10.90 -5.79
C ILE A 367 -16.01 -10.70 -6.11
N ARG A 368 -16.53 -9.48 -5.94
CA ARG A 368 -17.91 -9.12 -6.37
C ARG A 368 -18.17 -9.43 -7.85
N ARG A 369 -17.14 -9.36 -8.67
CA ARG A 369 -17.20 -9.68 -10.12
C ARG A 369 -16.73 -11.10 -10.44
N LYS A 370 -16.51 -11.94 -9.42
CA LYS A 370 -16.02 -13.33 -9.54
C LYS A 370 -14.66 -13.45 -10.26
N ILE A 371 -13.81 -12.42 -10.17
CA ILE A 371 -12.47 -12.43 -10.73
C ILE A 371 -11.53 -13.01 -9.68
N PRO A 372 -10.78 -14.10 -9.97
CA PRO A 372 -9.80 -14.67 -9.07
C PRO A 372 -8.57 -13.77 -8.93
N ILE A 373 -7.96 -13.76 -7.74
CA ILE A 373 -6.67 -13.11 -7.49
C ILE A 373 -5.62 -14.21 -7.36
N ARG A 374 -4.53 -14.12 -8.12
CA ARG A 374 -3.40 -15.04 -7.99
C ARG A 374 -2.16 -14.31 -7.49
N ILE A 375 -1.59 -14.79 -6.40
CA ILE A 375 -0.32 -14.29 -5.88
C ILE A 375 0.79 -15.18 -6.41
N LYS A 376 1.78 -14.58 -7.10
CA LYS A 376 2.89 -15.28 -7.74
C LYS A 376 4.25 -14.65 -7.37
N ASN A 377 5.30 -15.43 -7.56
CA ASN A 377 6.67 -15.02 -7.29
C ASN A 377 7.39 -14.61 -8.59
N VAL A 378 7.91 -13.38 -8.62
CA VAL A 378 8.73 -12.88 -9.74
C VAL A 378 10.04 -13.70 -9.87
N GLU A 379 10.57 -14.21 -8.75
CA GLU A 379 11.78 -15.02 -8.77
C GLU A 379 11.53 -16.45 -9.31
N ASN A 380 10.27 -16.93 -9.20
CA ASN A 380 9.83 -18.25 -9.65
C ASN A 380 8.55 -18.17 -10.51
N PRO A 381 8.60 -17.56 -11.72
CA PRO A 381 7.41 -17.35 -12.55
C PRO A 381 6.63 -18.62 -12.92
N PRO A 382 7.25 -19.80 -13.13
CA PRO A 382 6.52 -21.04 -13.41
C PRO A 382 5.72 -21.58 -12.22
N GLY A 383 6.03 -21.13 -10.99
CA GLY A 383 5.33 -21.57 -9.79
C GLY A 383 3.82 -21.30 -9.86
N PRO A 384 2.98 -22.20 -9.31
CA PRO A 384 1.51 -22.08 -9.39
C PRO A 384 0.97 -20.88 -8.59
N GLY A 385 1.70 -20.43 -7.57
CA GLY A 385 1.25 -19.38 -6.65
C GLY A 385 0.11 -19.83 -5.74
N THR A 386 -0.58 -18.84 -5.16
CA THR A 386 -1.82 -19.04 -4.38
C THR A 386 -2.97 -18.32 -5.06
N VAL A 387 -4.10 -19.01 -5.25
CA VAL A 387 -5.33 -18.44 -5.78
C VAL A 387 -6.26 -18.08 -4.65
N ILE A 388 -6.71 -16.82 -4.61
CA ILE A 388 -7.80 -16.36 -3.75
C ILE A 388 -9.06 -16.36 -4.61
N PHE A 389 -10.02 -17.22 -4.28
CA PHE A 389 -11.24 -17.36 -5.05
C PHE A 389 -12.46 -17.48 -4.13
N PRO A 390 -13.58 -16.80 -4.44
CA PRO A 390 -14.80 -16.97 -3.67
C PRO A 390 -15.31 -18.40 -3.78
N ASP A 391 -15.90 -18.91 -2.70
CA ASP A 391 -16.59 -20.20 -2.73
C ASP A 391 -17.63 -20.20 -3.84
N LEU A 392 -17.56 -21.20 -4.71
CA LEU A 392 -18.63 -21.44 -5.66
C LEU A 392 -19.84 -21.98 -4.87
N ASP A 393 -21.00 -21.36 -5.05
CA ASP A 393 -22.25 -21.92 -4.58
C ASP A 393 -22.40 -23.33 -5.17
N PRO A 394 -22.67 -24.36 -4.34
CA PRO A 394 -22.85 -25.72 -4.84
C PRO A 394 -23.94 -25.83 -5.93
N ASP A 395 -24.89 -24.91 -5.93
CA ASP A 395 -25.97 -24.87 -6.92
C ASP A 395 -25.52 -24.40 -8.32
N ILE A 396 -24.40 -23.64 -8.41
CA ILE A 396 -23.84 -23.18 -9.70
C ILE A 396 -23.07 -24.32 -10.41
N ILE A 397 -22.58 -25.30 -9.67
CA ILE A 397 -21.84 -26.46 -10.23
C ILE A 397 -22.78 -27.33 -11.08
N LEU A 398 -24.10 -27.31 -10.82
CA LEU A 398 -25.09 -28.12 -11.53
C LEU A 398 -25.55 -27.48 -12.86
N GLU A 399 -25.37 -26.17 -13.06
CA GLU A 399 -25.82 -25.50 -14.30
C GLU A 399 -24.77 -25.46 -15.43
N THR A 400 -23.53 -25.82 -15.18
CA THR A 400 -22.44 -25.78 -16.19
C THR A 400 -22.35 -27.04 -17.07
N ASP A 401 -23.25 -28.00 -16.93
CA ASP A 401 -23.23 -29.25 -17.74
C ASP A 401 -23.86 -29.10 -19.16
N HIS A 402 -24.19 -27.90 -19.60
CA HIS A 402 -24.66 -27.63 -20.94
C HIS A 402 -23.63 -26.97 -21.86
N GLY A 403 -22.66 -27.77 -22.33
CA GLY A 403 -22.10 -27.60 -23.68
C GLY A 403 -21.07 -26.50 -23.93
N VAL A 404 -20.65 -25.72 -22.97
CA VAL A 404 -19.53 -24.74 -23.12
C VAL A 404 -18.23 -25.37 -22.63
N ARG A 405 -17.31 -25.67 -23.56
CA ARG A 405 -15.99 -26.16 -23.20
C ARG A 405 -15.27 -25.06 -22.40
N PRO A 406 -14.89 -25.29 -21.12
CA PRO A 406 -14.14 -24.31 -20.37
C PRO A 406 -12.77 -24.10 -21.03
N HIS A 407 -12.35 -22.85 -21.20
CA HIS A 407 -10.99 -22.52 -21.60
C HIS A 407 -10.00 -23.09 -20.57
N SER A 408 -8.81 -23.47 -20.99
CA SER A 408 -7.82 -24.26 -20.23
C SER A 408 -7.48 -23.70 -18.82
N MET A 409 -7.66 -22.42 -18.56
CA MET A 409 -7.47 -21.80 -17.24
C MET A 409 -8.62 -22.08 -16.26
N ASP A 410 -9.88 -22.04 -16.74
CA ASP A 410 -11.06 -22.31 -15.89
C ASP A 410 -11.03 -23.77 -15.38
N VAL A 411 -10.62 -24.71 -16.24
CA VAL A 411 -10.44 -26.12 -15.85
C VAL A 411 -9.37 -26.27 -14.77
N SER A 412 -8.28 -25.49 -14.84
CA SER A 412 -7.20 -25.54 -13.82
C SER A 412 -7.69 -25.04 -12.46
N ILE A 413 -8.47 -23.95 -12.40
CA ILE A 413 -9.00 -23.41 -11.15
C ILE A 413 -10.06 -24.34 -10.56
N HIS A 414 -11.00 -24.81 -11.37
CA HIS A 414 -12.02 -25.77 -10.92
C HIS A 414 -11.42 -27.10 -10.45
N THR A 415 -10.37 -27.57 -11.12
CA THR A 415 -9.68 -28.80 -10.71
C THR A 415 -8.94 -28.61 -9.39
N LEU A 416 -8.28 -27.47 -9.20
CA LEU A 416 -7.60 -27.12 -7.96
C LEU A 416 -8.60 -26.95 -6.81
N GLN A 417 -9.75 -26.34 -7.09
CA GLN A 417 -10.80 -26.14 -6.09
C GLN A 417 -11.46 -27.47 -5.70
N ALA A 418 -11.80 -28.33 -6.67
CA ALA A 418 -12.31 -29.68 -6.39
C ALA A 418 -11.32 -30.54 -5.61
N GLN A 419 -10.02 -30.45 -5.90
CA GLN A 419 -8.96 -31.10 -5.13
C GLN A 419 -8.84 -30.53 -3.72
N HIS A 420 -8.94 -29.21 -3.57
CA HIS A 420 -8.92 -28.55 -2.26
C HIS A 420 -10.14 -28.93 -1.42
N ASP A 421 -11.35 -28.94 -2.00
CA ASP A 421 -12.58 -29.32 -1.32
C ASP A 421 -12.60 -30.80 -0.92
N LEU A 422 -12.08 -31.68 -1.76
CA LEU A 422 -11.85 -33.10 -1.42
C LEU A 422 -10.84 -33.27 -0.29
N MET A 423 -9.77 -32.48 -0.27
CA MET A 423 -8.78 -32.49 0.81
C MET A 423 -9.31 -31.86 2.11
N SER A 424 -10.07 -30.79 2.02
CA SER A 424 -10.65 -30.09 3.18
C SER A 424 -11.83 -30.85 3.77
N ALA A 425 -12.68 -31.46 2.96
CA ALA A 425 -13.78 -32.30 3.43
C ALA A 425 -13.30 -33.55 4.18
N ASN A 426 -12.16 -34.13 3.77
CA ASN A 426 -11.54 -35.27 4.45
C ASN A 426 -10.68 -34.88 5.65
N ARG A 427 -10.22 -33.63 5.75
CA ARG A 427 -9.40 -33.12 6.86
C ARG A 427 -10.01 -31.87 7.41
N ARG A 428 -10.81 -31.97 8.46
CA ARG A 428 -11.33 -30.84 9.25
C ARG A 428 -10.16 -30.18 10.00
N LEU A 429 -9.30 -29.45 9.31
CA LEU A 429 -8.11 -28.81 9.87
C LEU A 429 -8.12 -27.31 9.58
N PRO A 430 -7.53 -26.49 10.45
CA PRO A 430 -7.26 -25.09 10.17
C PRO A 430 -6.35 -24.93 8.94
N THR A 431 -6.42 -23.77 8.30
CA THR A 431 -5.70 -23.46 7.05
C THR A 431 -4.30 -22.93 7.30
N ALA A 432 -4.19 -21.97 8.24
CA ALA A 432 -2.93 -21.29 8.53
C ALA A 432 -2.85 -20.81 9.97
N VAL A 433 -1.64 -20.50 10.42
CA VAL A 433 -1.37 -19.82 11.69
C VAL A 433 -0.48 -18.61 11.44
N THR A 434 -0.84 -17.47 12.02
CA THR A 434 -0.08 -16.23 11.87
C THR A 434 0.19 -15.58 13.23
N ILE A 435 1.13 -14.63 13.24
CA ILE A 435 1.50 -13.90 14.44
C ILE A 435 1.67 -12.40 14.11
N LYS A 436 1.00 -11.55 14.88
CA LYS A 436 1.15 -10.10 14.83
C LYS A 436 1.95 -9.66 16.06
N GLU A 437 3.15 -9.15 15.82
CA GLU A 437 4.05 -8.65 16.88
C GLU A 437 3.80 -7.17 17.18
N ASN A 438 4.47 -6.63 18.20
CA ASN A 438 4.37 -5.24 18.63
C ASN A 438 2.96 -4.86 19.08
N ILE A 439 2.41 -5.65 19.97
CA ILE A 439 1.08 -5.45 20.56
C ILE A 439 1.20 -4.89 21.98
N LEU A 440 0.30 -3.97 22.30
CA LEU A 440 0.06 -3.47 23.66
C LEU A 440 -1.28 -4.01 24.14
N VAL A 441 -1.34 -4.48 25.38
CA VAL A 441 -2.61 -4.84 26.03
C VAL A 441 -2.97 -3.75 27.03
N LEU A 442 -4.12 -3.14 26.82
CA LEU A 442 -4.74 -2.17 27.71
C LEU A 442 -5.86 -2.84 28.51
N ASN A 443 -5.77 -2.81 29.83
CA ASN A 443 -6.84 -3.27 30.72
C ASN A 443 -7.44 -2.05 31.41
N ILE A 444 -8.75 -1.89 31.33
CA ILE A 444 -9.49 -0.77 31.92
C ILE A 444 -10.56 -1.32 32.85
N ASN A 445 -10.43 -1.01 34.15
CA ASN A 445 -11.41 -1.32 35.17
C ASN A 445 -12.24 -0.08 35.47
N SER A 446 -13.57 -0.16 35.38
CA SER A 446 -14.45 0.97 35.66
C SER A 446 -14.33 1.45 37.12
N ASN A 447 -14.22 2.76 37.31
CA ASN A 447 -14.28 3.37 38.65
C ASN A 447 -15.67 3.30 39.30
N ARG A 448 -16.70 2.95 38.53
CA ARG A 448 -18.09 2.88 38.99
C ARG A 448 -18.48 1.44 39.27
N LYS A 449 -18.78 1.12 40.50
CA LYS A 449 -19.19 -0.23 40.96
C LYS A 449 -20.64 -0.57 40.65
N SER A 450 -21.42 0.33 40.05
CA SER A 450 -22.83 0.10 39.71
C SER A 450 -23.16 0.77 38.38
N VAL A 451 -23.86 0.05 37.50
CA VAL A 451 -24.43 0.43 36.20
C VAL A 451 -23.60 1.45 35.42
N SER A 452 -22.75 0.95 34.53
CA SER A 452 -21.82 1.77 33.77
C SER A 452 -22.37 2.18 32.39
N HIS A 453 -23.57 2.83 32.38
CA HIS A 453 -24.08 3.43 31.16
C HIS A 453 -23.02 4.39 30.57
N GLY A 454 -22.67 4.21 29.29
CA GLY A 454 -21.69 5.04 28.60
C GLY A 454 -20.21 4.67 28.85
N PHE A 455 -19.89 3.66 29.65
CA PHE A 455 -18.49 3.25 29.88
C PHE A 455 -17.78 2.84 28.58
N PHE A 456 -18.38 1.92 27.85
CA PHE A 456 -17.82 1.50 26.53
C PHE A 456 -17.80 2.64 25.52
N ALA A 457 -18.88 3.43 25.44
CA ALA A 457 -18.94 4.58 24.55
C ALA A 457 -17.82 5.60 24.83
N GLY A 458 -17.51 5.85 26.10
CA GLY A 458 -16.42 6.73 26.51
C GLY A 458 -15.04 6.19 26.11
N ILE A 459 -14.82 4.89 26.24
CA ILE A 459 -13.56 4.23 25.84
C ILE A 459 -13.39 4.28 24.32
N PHE A 460 -14.35 3.77 23.56
CA PHE A 460 -14.27 3.71 22.10
C PHE A 460 -14.24 5.09 21.46
N GLY A 461 -15.01 6.06 21.97
CA GLY A 461 -14.95 7.45 21.50
C GLY A 461 -13.60 8.13 21.82
N THR A 462 -12.88 7.66 22.85
CA THR A 462 -11.51 8.12 23.12
C THR A 462 -10.54 7.50 22.13
N LEU A 463 -10.60 6.18 21.89
CA LEU A 463 -9.75 5.49 20.92
C LEU A 463 -9.89 6.08 19.51
N ASP A 464 -11.14 6.34 19.08
CA ASP A 464 -11.46 6.96 17.79
C ASP A 464 -10.82 8.34 17.63
N ARG A 465 -10.94 9.22 18.65
CA ARG A 465 -10.28 10.54 18.64
C ARG A 465 -8.75 10.48 18.51
N PHE A 466 -8.12 9.39 19.00
CA PHE A 466 -6.69 9.17 18.86
C PHE A 466 -6.31 8.37 17.61
N GLY A 467 -7.29 7.94 16.80
CA GLY A 467 -7.08 7.11 15.62
C GLY A 467 -6.48 5.74 15.95
N ILE A 468 -6.85 5.15 17.10
CA ILE A 468 -6.35 3.85 17.55
C ILE A 468 -7.36 2.76 17.18
N VAL A 469 -6.90 1.79 16.42
CA VAL A 469 -7.67 0.60 16.04
C VAL A 469 -7.44 -0.49 17.10
N VAL A 470 -8.52 -1.20 17.46
CA VAL A 470 -8.47 -2.32 18.40
C VAL A 470 -8.42 -3.63 17.60
N ASP A 471 -7.39 -4.43 17.81
CA ASP A 471 -7.23 -5.73 17.15
C ASP A 471 -8.07 -6.83 17.81
N LEU A 472 -8.00 -6.93 19.13
CA LEU A 472 -8.78 -7.88 19.93
C LEU A 472 -9.39 -7.19 21.14
N ILE A 473 -10.57 -7.66 21.55
CA ILE A 473 -11.26 -7.15 22.73
C ILE A 473 -11.87 -8.30 23.55
N SER A 474 -11.79 -8.15 24.85
CA SER A 474 -12.54 -8.96 25.81
C SER A 474 -13.20 -8.03 26.81
N THR A 475 -14.50 -8.20 27.05
CA THR A 475 -15.26 -7.30 27.88
C THR A 475 -16.05 -8.05 28.94
N SER A 476 -16.22 -7.44 30.10
CA SER A 476 -17.22 -7.76 31.09
C SER A 476 -17.99 -6.48 31.46
N GLU A 477 -18.94 -6.55 32.36
CA GLU A 477 -19.79 -5.41 32.73
C GLU A 477 -19.00 -4.16 33.16
N VAL A 478 -17.86 -4.35 33.83
CA VAL A 478 -17.02 -3.27 34.41
C VAL A 478 -15.55 -3.30 33.99
N HIS A 479 -15.21 -4.20 33.10
CA HIS A 479 -13.84 -4.42 32.70
C HIS A 479 -13.71 -4.55 31.17
N VAL A 480 -12.68 -3.94 30.60
CA VAL A 480 -12.32 -4.06 29.18
C VAL A 480 -10.83 -4.37 29.08
N SER A 481 -10.50 -5.48 28.42
CA SER A 481 -9.16 -5.77 27.96
C SER A 481 -9.12 -5.64 26.44
N MET A 482 -8.17 -4.91 25.91
CA MET A 482 -8.03 -4.73 24.48
C MET A 482 -6.57 -4.82 24.05
N ALA A 483 -6.34 -5.45 22.90
CA ALA A 483 -5.06 -5.49 22.23
C ALA A 483 -5.04 -4.45 21.11
N ILE A 484 -4.01 -3.62 21.07
CA ILE A 484 -3.79 -2.57 20.07
C ILE A 484 -2.36 -2.65 19.54
N GLU A 485 -2.13 -2.16 18.33
CA GLU A 485 -0.80 -2.11 17.74
C GLU A 485 0.06 -1.01 18.38
N ASP A 486 1.31 -1.33 18.74
CA ASP A 486 2.30 -0.35 19.16
C ASP A 486 2.90 0.38 17.96
N THR A 487 2.41 1.58 17.71
CA THR A 487 2.91 2.44 16.62
C THR A 487 4.25 3.10 16.91
N GLY A 488 4.86 2.86 18.07
CA GLY A 488 6.12 3.49 18.52
C GLY A 488 6.00 4.98 18.84
N LYS A 489 4.79 5.55 18.86
CA LYS A 489 4.51 6.94 19.20
C LYS A 489 4.19 7.09 20.68
N GLU A 490 5.21 7.00 21.54
CA GLU A 490 5.07 7.04 23.00
C GLU A 490 4.19 8.20 23.49
N ASN A 491 4.38 9.41 22.95
CA ASN A 491 3.60 10.59 23.30
C ASN A 491 2.09 10.44 23.06
N VAL A 492 1.69 9.63 22.04
CA VAL A 492 0.28 9.38 21.73
C VAL A 492 -0.29 8.40 22.74
N ILE A 493 0.44 7.33 23.03
CA ILE A 493 0.03 6.30 24.01
C ILE A 493 -0.09 6.89 25.41
N GLU A 494 0.86 7.74 25.86
CA GLU A 494 0.75 8.41 27.16
C GLU A 494 -0.48 9.33 27.27
N LYS A 495 -0.76 10.10 26.20
CA LYS A 495 -1.96 10.94 26.16
C LYS A 495 -3.24 10.09 26.18
N LEU A 496 -3.28 9.00 25.41
CA LEU A 496 -4.39 8.05 25.39
C LEU A 496 -4.65 7.49 26.78
N ILE A 497 -3.62 6.97 27.46
CA ILE A 497 -3.74 6.43 28.82
C ILE A 497 -4.27 7.49 29.79
N ARG A 498 -3.80 8.73 29.70
CA ARG A 498 -4.28 9.84 30.56
C ARG A 498 -5.77 10.11 30.35
N GLU A 499 -6.25 10.08 29.10
CA GLU A 499 -7.69 10.26 28.81
C GLU A 499 -8.51 9.06 29.28
N LEU A 500 -8.04 7.83 29.04
CA LEU A 500 -8.72 6.61 29.46
C LEU A 500 -8.82 6.49 30.98
N LYS A 501 -7.84 6.99 31.74
CA LYS A 501 -7.89 7.04 33.23
C LYS A 501 -9.06 7.85 33.77
N LYS A 502 -9.72 8.69 32.97
CA LYS A 502 -10.96 9.37 33.35
C LYS A 502 -12.16 8.40 33.49
N ASN A 503 -12.12 7.30 32.75
CA ASN A 503 -13.17 6.29 32.72
C ASN A 503 -12.93 5.17 33.74
N GLY A 504 -11.68 4.91 34.13
CA GLY A 504 -11.33 3.81 35.03
C GLY A 504 -9.86 3.72 35.37
N GLU A 505 -9.48 2.70 36.12
CA GLU A 505 -8.09 2.33 36.32
C GLU A 505 -7.55 1.64 35.07
N VAL A 506 -6.41 2.13 34.57
CA VAL A 506 -5.80 1.64 33.31
C VAL A 506 -4.45 1.01 33.61
N THR A 507 -4.29 -0.26 33.22
CA THR A 507 -2.98 -0.95 33.20
C THR A 507 -2.56 -1.23 31.77
N LEU A 508 -1.25 -1.21 31.51
CA LEU A 508 -0.65 -1.42 30.20
C LEU A 508 0.38 -2.55 30.28
N HIS A 509 0.22 -3.55 29.42
CA HIS A 509 1.21 -4.61 29.19
C HIS A 509 1.84 -4.40 27.83
N ARG A 510 3.17 -4.42 27.77
CA ARG A 510 3.97 -4.21 26.56
C ARG A 510 4.61 -5.52 26.09
N ASP A 511 5.23 -5.48 24.92
CA ASP A 511 5.95 -6.62 24.33
C ASP A 511 5.08 -7.87 24.20
N MET A 512 3.86 -7.67 23.72
CA MET A 512 2.89 -8.72 23.48
C MET A 512 2.83 -9.07 21.97
N ALA A 513 2.26 -10.21 21.65
CA ALA A 513 1.98 -10.65 20.29
C ALA A 513 0.61 -11.35 20.23
N ILE A 514 -0.09 -11.20 19.11
CA ILE A 514 -1.33 -11.92 18.82
C ILE A 514 -0.98 -13.15 17.99
N LEU A 515 -1.30 -14.34 18.45
CA LEU A 515 -1.22 -15.59 17.72
C LEU A 515 -2.62 -15.95 17.25
N SER A 516 -2.81 -16.09 15.92
CA SER A 516 -4.11 -16.38 15.31
C SER A 516 -4.06 -17.66 14.49
N LEU A 517 -4.96 -18.59 14.75
CA LEU A 517 -5.20 -19.79 13.98
C LEU A 517 -6.42 -19.54 13.08
N VAL A 518 -6.21 -19.61 11.77
CA VAL A 518 -7.20 -19.26 10.74
C VAL A 518 -7.64 -20.50 9.97
N GLY A 519 -8.91 -20.59 9.64
CA GLY A 519 -9.44 -21.66 8.80
C GLY A 519 -10.93 -21.52 8.53
N LYS A 520 -11.34 -22.02 7.37
CA LYS A 520 -12.75 -22.08 6.98
C LYS A 520 -13.54 -22.95 7.98
N GLN A 521 -14.72 -22.51 8.35
CA GLN A 521 -15.63 -23.26 9.24
C GLN A 521 -15.05 -23.58 10.63
N MET A 522 -14.15 -22.77 11.18
CA MET A 522 -13.55 -22.98 12.50
C MET A 522 -14.59 -23.26 13.61
N ARG A 523 -15.78 -22.65 13.55
CA ARG A 523 -16.89 -22.89 14.49
C ARG A 523 -17.40 -24.34 14.51
N HIS A 524 -17.21 -25.08 13.41
CA HIS A 524 -17.62 -26.48 13.28
C HIS A 524 -16.49 -27.48 13.58
N LEU A 525 -15.26 -26.99 13.83
CA LEU A 525 -14.12 -27.82 14.16
C LEU A 525 -14.07 -28.11 15.66
N VAL A 526 -14.85 -29.13 16.07
CA VAL A 526 -14.94 -29.54 17.49
C VAL A 526 -13.56 -29.88 18.04
N GLY A 527 -13.20 -29.26 19.17
CA GLY A 527 -11.95 -29.52 19.88
C GLY A 527 -10.71 -28.74 19.40
N VAL A 528 -10.79 -27.95 18.32
CA VAL A 528 -9.63 -27.18 17.82
C VAL A 528 -9.13 -26.15 18.81
N ALA A 529 -10.05 -25.37 19.44
CA ALA A 529 -9.68 -24.42 20.48
C ALA A 529 -9.00 -25.12 21.68
N GLY A 530 -9.59 -26.23 22.15
CA GLY A 530 -8.98 -27.04 23.22
C GLY A 530 -7.58 -27.55 22.83
N LYS A 531 -7.40 -28.03 21.60
CA LYS A 531 -6.09 -28.48 21.08
C LYS A 531 -5.08 -27.35 21.04
N MET A 532 -5.47 -26.16 20.54
CA MET A 532 -4.61 -24.98 20.47
C MET A 532 -4.12 -24.58 21.88
N PHE A 533 -5.03 -24.37 22.82
CA PHE A 533 -4.65 -23.90 24.15
C PHE A 533 -3.90 -24.96 24.97
N THR A 534 -4.27 -26.24 24.85
CA THR A 534 -3.51 -27.33 25.48
C THR A 534 -2.08 -27.40 24.91
N THR A 535 -1.91 -27.22 23.62
CA THR A 535 -0.57 -27.19 22.99
C THR A 535 0.28 -26.04 23.53
N LEU A 536 -0.29 -24.84 23.68
CA LEU A 536 0.41 -23.70 24.26
C LEU A 536 0.79 -23.94 25.72
N GLY A 537 -0.15 -24.48 26.53
CA GLY A 537 0.10 -24.82 27.93
C GLY A 537 1.19 -25.89 28.11
N ASN A 538 1.16 -26.96 27.31
CA ASN A 538 2.19 -27.98 27.32
C ASN A 538 3.55 -27.45 26.86
N GLY A 539 3.52 -26.43 25.97
CA GLY A 539 4.70 -25.70 25.54
C GLY A 539 5.19 -24.67 26.56
N ASN A 540 4.60 -24.54 27.73
CA ASN A 540 4.90 -23.50 28.72
C ASN A 540 4.85 -22.09 28.10
N VAL A 541 3.76 -21.79 27.36
CA VAL A 541 3.44 -20.47 26.82
C VAL A 541 2.22 -19.94 27.58
N ASN A 542 2.39 -18.81 28.27
CA ASN A 542 1.31 -18.15 28.97
C ASN A 542 0.37 -17.43 27.97
N ILE A 543 -0.92 -17.41 28.28
CA ILE A 543 -1.96 -16.74 27.49
C ILE A 543 -2.54 -15.60 28.32
N GLU A 544 -2.42 -14.39 27.85
CA GLU A 544 -2.92 -13.19 28.53
C GLU A 544 -4.38 -12.88 28.17
N MET A 545 -4.78 -13.18 26.93
CA MET A 545 -6.12 -12.88 26.43
C MET A 545 -6.52 -13.89 25.35
N ILE A 546 -7.79 -14.23 25.28
CA ILE A 546 -8.37 -15.13 24.27
C ILE A 546 -9.52 -14.38 23.60
N SER A 547 -9.61 -14.50 22.27
CA SER A 547 -10.73 -14.01 21.47
C SER A 547 -11.15 -15.06 20.45
N GLN A 548 -12.44 -15.38 20.45
CA GLN A 548 -13.07 -16.26 19.46
C GLN A 548 -14.54 -15.85 19.32
N GLY A 549 -14.94 -15.33 18.18
CA GLY A 549 -16.34 -15.01 17.87
C GLY A 549 -17.14 -16.24 17.43
N ALA A 550 -18.47 -16.12 17.46
CA ALA A 550 -19.36 -17.23 17.10
C ALA A 550 -19.39 -17.53 15.59
N SER A 551 -19.14 -16.53 14.76
CA SER A 551 -19.14 -16.62 13.29
C SER A 551 -17.74 -16.52 12.67
N GLU A 552 -16.72 -16.41 13.51
CA GLU A 552 -15.37 -16.13 13.05
C GLU A 552 -14.67 -17.36 12.52
N ILE A 553 -13.77 -17.09 11.58
CA ILE A 553 -12.91 -18.07 10.93
C ILE A 553 -11.54 -18.15 11.60
N ASN A 554 -11.38 -17.48 12.75
CA ASN A 554 -10.15 -17.49 13.52
C ASN A 554 -10.36 -17.82 15.00
N ILE A 555 -9.28 -18.27 15.62
CA ILE A 555 -9.11 -18.34 17.09
C ILE A 555 -7.83 -17.59 17.40
N SER A 556 -7.92 -16.52 18.19
CA SER A 556 -6.78 -15.66 18.48
C SER A 556 -6.50 -15.63 19.98
N CYS A 557 -5.24 -15.55 20.35
CA CYS A 557 -4.81 -15.32 21.72
C CYS A 557 -3.62 -14.38 21.78
N VAL A 558 -3.51 -13.64 22.86
CA VAL A 558 -2.38 -12.78 23.17
C VAL A 558 -1.40 -13.51 24.06
N ILE A 559 -0.13 -13.48 23.67
CA ILE A 559 0.98 -14.10 24.36
C ILE A 559 2.16 -13.13 24.49
N GLU A 560 3.13 -13.41 25.33
CA GLU A 560 4.35 -12.62 25.38
C GLU A 560 5.16 -12.78 24.06
N ARG A 561 5.70 -11.68 23.56
CA ARG A 561 6.50 -11.62 22.32
C ARG A 561 7.69 -12.57 22.32
N LYS A 562 8.34 -12.78 23.46
CA LYS A 562 9.47 -13.70 23.59
C LYS A 562 9.12 -15.14 23.20
N ASP A 563 7.88 -15.57 23.43
CA ASP A 563 7.38 -16.90 23.13
C ASP A 563 6.73 -17.03 21.73
N ALA A 564 6.64 -15.94 20.99
CA ALA A 564 5.93 -15.83 19.71
C ALA A 564 6.34 -16.90 18.69
N THR A 565 7.65 -17.01 18.39
CA THR A 565 8.16 -17.99 17.41
C THR A 565 7.99 -19.42 17.90
N LYS A 566 8.16 -19.67 19.19
CA LYS A 566 7.95 -21.00 19.82
C LYS A 566 6.49 -21.43 19.67
N ALA A 567 5.56 -20.55 20.07
CA ALA A 567 4.12 -20.78 19.97
C ALA A 567 3.68 -21.02 18.52
N LEU A 568 4.17 -20.23 17.59
CA LEU A 568 3.89 -20.36 16.15
C LEU A 568 4.28 -21.76 15.64
N ASN A 569 5.49 -22.25 15.96
CA ASN A 569 5.96 -23.57 15.57
C ASN A 569 5.13 -24.70 16.21
N LEU A 570 4.82 -24.60 17.51
CA LEU A 570 4.02 -25.58 18.22
C LEU A 570 2.63 -25.74 17.61
N ILE A 571 1.94 -24.63 17.36
CA ILE A 571 0.60 -24.65 16.78
C ILE A 571 0.62 -25.12 15.34
N HIS A 572 1.59 -24.68 14.54
CA HIS A 572 1.73 -25.11 13.15
C HIS A 572 1.89 -26.63 13.05
N GLN A 573 2.76 -27.25 13.85
CA GLN A 573 2.98 -28.69 13.84
C GLN A 573 1.78 -29.47 14.37
N THR A 574 1.17 -28.99 15.46
CA THR A 574 0.14 -29.74 16.17
C THR A 574 -1.25 -29.56 15.56
N CYS A 575 -1.66 -28.31 15.27
CA CYS A 575 -3.02 -28.02 14.81
C CYS A 575 -3.18 -28.27 13.30
N LEU A 576 -2.19 -27.88 12.48
CA LEU A 576 -2.24 -28.09 11.03
C LEU A 576 -1.84 -29.50 10.59
N GLN A 577 -1.31 -30.34 11.51
CA GLN A 577 -0.90 -31.74 11.27
C GLN A 577 0.00 -31.92 10.03
N ILE A 578 0.88 -30.97 9.78
CA ILE A 578 1.83 -31.05 8.69
C ILE A 578 2.88 -32.11 9.07
N PRO A 579 3.01 -33.22 8.33
CA PRO A 579 4.00 -34.26 8.65
C PRO A 579 5.39 -33.61 8.62
N GLY A 580 6.11 -33.69 9.72
CA GLY A 580 7.50 -33.28 9.76
C GLY A 580 8.28 -34.10 8.73
N THR A 581 9.14 -33.45 7.93
CA THR A 581 10.16 -34.17 7.15
C THR A 581 11.02 -34.93 8.17
N GLY A 582 10.88 -36.26 8.20
CA GLY A 582 11.39 -37.13 9.24
C GLY A 582 12.83 -36.86 9.65
N ARG A 583 12.99 -36.17 10.74
CA ARG A 583 14.07 -36.10 11.70
C ARG A 583 13.64 -35.15 12.81
N ILE A 584 12.77 -35.65 13.69
CA ILE A 584 12.61 -35.00 15.01
C ILE A 584 13.89 -35.33 15.77
N GLY A 585 14.80 -34.37 15.81
CA GLY A 585 15.92 -34.45 16.74
C GLY A 585 15.39 -34.41 18.19
N PRO A 586 16.05 -35.02 19.17
CA PRO A 586 15.58 -35.19 20.55
C PRO A 586 15.59 -33.90 21.40
N TRP A 587 15.47 -32.71 20.79
CA TRP A 587 15.64 -31.39 21.44
C TRP A 587 14.34 -30.64 21.73
N LEU A 588 13.18 -31.27 21.58
CA LEU A 588 11.85 -30.64 21.81
C LEU A 588 11.09 -31.23 23.00
N PHE A 589 11.80 -31.53 24.10
CA PHE A 589 11.20 -31.80 25.40
C PHE A 589 11.96 -31.04 26.49
#